data_3efd3f4b85cc66ead238f24278648122
#
_entry.id   3efd3f4b85cc66ead238f24278648122
#
_cell.length_a   1.000
_cell.length_b   1.000
_cell.length_c   1.000
_cell.angle_alpha   90.00
_cell.angle_beta   90.00
_cell.angle_gamma   90.00
#
_symmetry.space_group_name_H-M   'P 1'
#
loop_
_entity.id
_entity.type
_entity.pdbx_description
1 polymer ?
#
loop_
_entity_poly.entity_id
_entity_poly.type
_entity_poly.pdbx_seq_one_letter_code
_entity_poly.pdbx_strand_id
1 'polypeptide(L)'
;MMHHQNVVPLIPYLLTALLKTCYENLVPVITKIVNYSLLSGSVPQCFKQALVRPLLKKPSLDQNMLKNYRPVSNLSFLSKLLERVVLLQLTDHVSRNDLLERNQSAYRQNHSTETALLHITNCLLESTDQGRVSILSLLDLSAAFDTIDHNILLERLHTTFGISGSALQWLRSYILDRFQVVVVNSIPSTPQRLDFGVPQGSVLGPLLFVLYTQPVSRIVRQSGSDLHKFSDDTQLFSSALPVDFGTLIKQTETCVEHVKAWMDSNKLKLNDDKTEALVVGTRSRTGVCYSEHLNIGGSPIPFQPKVKSLGVVLDSSLTMSHHIISVCRSAYLELRRISAIRPFLTTSATATLVCSRVLSRIDYCNSLLAGITSDQIARLQRILNNSARLIFRKKRSEHVTPMLISLHWLPIKQRIEYKLATLAFRYFDGTLPPYLSHCLSSYTPHRSLRSSSDKLLCVPRVNLKSAGARSFQYQAPCVWNSVPIQTRLSPSLTSFKSSLKTHLFRNAFT
;
A
#
# COMPACT_ATOMS: atom_id res chain seq x y z
N MET A 1 44.41 31.48 -9.77
CA MET A 1 43.91 30.28 -9.09
C MET A 1 42.87 30.72 -8.07
N MET A 2 41.62 30.76 -8.45
CA MET A 2 40.51 31.07 -7.52
C MET A 2 39.83 29.77 -7.12
N HIS A 3 39.98 29.41 -5.83
CA HIS A 3 39.24 28.31 -5.20
C HIS A 3 37.77 28.70 -5.09
N HIS A 4 36.93 28.18 -5.95
CA HIS A 4 35.50 28.16 -5.69
C HIS A 4 35.21 27.14 -4.58
N GLN A 5 35.10 27.63 -3.35
CA GLN A 5 34.49 26.88 -2.27
C GLN A 5 33.00 26.69 -2.61
N ASN A 6 32.63 25.48 -3.01
CA ASN A 6 31.22 25.09 -3.13
C ASN A 6 30.60 25.01 -1.73
N VAL A 7 30.00 26.11 -1.30
CA VAL A 7 29.20 26.16 -0.07
C VAL A 7 27.93 25.32 -0.36
N VAL A 8 27.88 24.13 0.24
CA VAL A 8 26.66 23.30 0.25
C VAL A 8 25.60 24.02 1.10
N PRO A 9 24.45 24.43 0.55
CA PRO A 9 23.48 25.19 1.34
C PRO A 9 22.84 24.32 2.42
N LEU A 10 23.05 24.70 3.66
CA LEU A 10 22.51 24.07 4.89
C LEU A 10 21.04 24.45 5.16
N ILE A 11 20.22 24.78 4.15
CA ILE A 11 18.92 25.43 4.40
C ILE A 11 17.73 24.70 3.72
N PRO A 12 17.21 23.59 4.27
CA PRO A 12 15.90 23.07 3.78
C PRO A 12 14.67 23.68 4.49
N TYR A 13 14.76 24.08 5.75
CA TYR A 13 13.59 24.50 6.54
C TYR A 13 13.26 26.00 6.44
N LEU A 14 14.28 26.85 6.42
CA LEU A 14 14.08 28.30 6.24
C LEU A 14 13.47 28.62 4.87
N LEU A 15 13.81 27.83 3.86
CA LEU A 15 13.34 28.00 2.48
C LEU A 15 11.82 27.87 2.34
N THR A 16 11.19 26.92 3.05
CA THR A 16 9.74 26.68 2.93
C THR A 16 8.92 27.81 3.52
N ALA A 17 9.32 28.38 4.65
CA ALA A 17 8.65 29.54 5.24
C ALA A 17 8.82 30.77 4.35
N LEU A 18 10.04 31.03 3.88
CA LEU A 18 10.37 32.15 2.98
C LEU A 18 9.61 32.05 1.65
N LEU A 19 9.55 30.85 1.05
CA LEU A 19 8.79 30.61 -0.17
C LEU A 19 7.30 30.87 0.02
N LYS A 20 6.73 30.53 1.16
CA LYS A 20 5.32 30.82 1.47
C LYS A 20 5.06 32.33 1.65
N THR A 21 6.01 33.07 2.20
CA THR A 21 5.87 34.51 2.39
C THR A 21 6.04 35.29 1.07
N CYS A 22 6.94 34.82 0.18
CA CYS A 22 7.24 35.48 -1.08
C CYS A 22 6.58 34.83 -2.30
N TYR A 23 5.52 34.01 -2.11
CA TYR A 23 4.98 33.16 -3.16
C TYR A 23 4.51 33.97 -4.38
N GLU A 24 3.86 35.12 -4.18
CA GLU A 24 3.31 35.97 -5.26
C GLU A 24 4.41 36.45 -6.22
N ASN A 25 5.58 36.81 -5.70
CA ASN A 25 6.72 37.25 -6.51
C ASN A 25 7.47 36.10 -7.15
N LEU A 26 7.50 34.92 -6.50
CA LEU A 26 8.24 33.75 -6.95
C LEU A 26 7.47 32.91 -7.99
N VAL A 27 6.13 32.85 -7.91
CA VAL A 27 5.32 32.05 -8.82
C VAL A 27 5.54 32.39 -10.29
N PRO A 28 5.57 33.66 -10.72
CA PRO A 28 5.83 33.97 -12.14
C PRO A 28 7.20 33.50 -12.63
N VAL A 29 8.23 33.64 -11.79
CA VAL A 29 9.60 33.19 -12.12
C VAL A 29 9.68 31.67 -12.21
N ILE A 30 9.13 30.99 -11.19
CA ILE A 30 9.10 29.51 -11.17
C ILE A 30 8.31 28.97 -12.35
N THR A 31 7.18 29.57 -12.68
CA THR A 31 6.36 29.20 -13.86
C THR A 31 7.14 29.31 -15.15
N LYS A 32 7.92 30.40 -15.33
CA LYS A 32 8.79 30.56 -16.49
C LYS A 32 9.87 29.47 -16.58
N ILE A 33 10.52 29.13 -15.45
CA ILE A 33 11.51 28.07 -15.39
C ILE A 33 10.89 26.72 -15.77
N VAL A 34 9.73 26.39 -15.22
CA VAL A 34 9.00 25.14 -15.51
C VAL A 34 8.61 25.08 -16.99
N ASN A 35 7.97 26.13 -17.50
CA ASN A 35 7.54 26.17 -18.90
C ASN A 35 8.72 26.09 -19.85
N TYR A 36 9.82 26.82 -19.60
CA TYR A 36 11.03 26.73 -20.39
C TYR A 36 11.61 25.31 -20.40
N SER A 37 11.69 24.67 -19.26
CA SER A 37 12.16 23.27 -19.14
C SER A 37 11.29 22.30 -19.96
N LEU A 38 9.96 22.45 -19.91
CA LEU A 38 9.03 21.59 -20.66
C LEU A 38 9.10 21.84 -22.18
N LEU A 39 9.13 23.12 -22.60
CA LEU A 39 9.20 23.49 -24.00
C LEU A 39 10.53 23.09 -24.65
N SER A 40 11.65 23.26 -23.94
CA SER A 40 12.98 22.88 -24.43
C SER A 40 13.25 21.37 -24.35
N GLY A 41 12.37 20.59 -23.68
CA GLY A 41 12.61 19.17 -23.42
C GLY A 41 13.87 18.92 -22.57
N SER A 42 14.26 19.86 -21.71
CA SER A 42 15.52 19.79 -20.96
C SER A 42 15.35 20.12 -19.48
N VAL A 43 15.99 19.34 -18.63
CA VAL A 43 16.05 19.57 -17.18
C VAL A 43 17.33 20.35 -16.86
N PRO A 44 17.26 21.48 -16.15
CA PRO A 44 18.44 22.25 -15.76
C PRO A 44 19.45 21.39 -14.99
N GLN A 45 20.75 21.53 -15.32
CA GLN A 45 21.82 20.72 -14.72
C GLN A 45 21.89 20.86 -13.21
N CYS A 46 21.62 22.06 -12.66
CA CYS A 46 21.56 22.30 -11.20
C CYS A 46 20.45 21.52 -10.48
N PHE A 47 19.46 20.98 -11.20
CA PHE A 47 18.39 20.13 -10.65
C PHE A 47 18.73 18.64 -10.68
N LYS A 48 19.81 18.25 -11.34
CA LYS A 48 20.23 16.85 -11.52
C LYS A 48 21.14 16.33 -10.42
N GLN A 49 21.63 17.18 -9.53
CA GLN A 49 22.48 16.77 -8.41
C GLN A 49 21.65 16.33 -7.20
N ALA A 50 21.93 15.15 -6.68
CA ALA A 50 21.30 14.60 -5.48
C ALA A 50 22.28 14.58 -4.31
N LEU A 51 21.85 15.03 -3.13
CA LEU A 51 22.56 14.81 -1.87
C LEU A 51 22.04 13.54 -1.21
N VAL A 52 22.85 12.49 -1.17
CA VAL A 52 22.47 11.19 -0.63
C VAL A 52 22.84 11.11 0.84
N ARG A 53 21.88 10.83 1.71
CA ARG A 53 22.11 10.53 3.12
C ARG A 53 21.78 9.06 3.39
N PRO A 54 22.75 8.25 3.83
CA PRO A 54 22.52 6.88 4.23
C PRO A 54 21.62 6.84 5.47
N LEU A 55 20.46 6.19 5.40
CA LEU A 55 19.58 5.96 6.54
C LEU A 55 19.58 4.48 6.90
N LEU A 56 19.89 4.16 8.16
CA LEU A 56 19.82 2.79 8.67
C LEU A 56 18.37 2.26 8.57
N LYS A 57 18.17 1.10 7.94
CA LYS A 57 16.85 0.51 7.70
C LYS A 57 16.08 0.23 9.00
N LYS A 58 16.79 -0.17 10.06
CA LYS A 58 16.26 -0.37 11.42
C LYS A 58 17.35 0.00 12.44
N PRO A 59 16.99 0.63 13.58
CA PRO A 59 17.98 1.01 14.60
C PRO A 59 18.77 -0.15 15.22
N SER A 60 18.24 -1.39 15.12
CA SER A 60 18.87 -2.60 15.66
C SER A 60 19.87 -3.28 14.70
N LEU A 61 20.04 -2.75 13.49
CA LEU A 61 20.96 -3.34 12.51
C LEU A 61 22.39 -2.82 12.73
N ASP A 62 23.36 -3.67 12.36
CA ASP A 62 24.78 -3.31 12.42
C ASP A 62 25.07 -2.12 11.49
N GLN A 63 25.62 -1.06 12.08
CA GLN A 63 25.95 0.20 11.40
C GLN A 63 27.19 0.08 10.50
N ASN A 64 28.02 -0.95 10.67
CA ASN A 64 29.21 -1.17 9.84
C ASN A 64 28.89 -1.85 8.51
N MET A 65 27.68 -2.36 8.34
CA MET A 65 27.27 -3.08 7.14
C MET A 65 26.51 -2.15 6.18
N LEU A 66 27.08 -1.79 5.04
CA LEU A 66 26.50 -0.90 4.04
C LEU A 66 25.12 -1.39 3.53
N LYS A 67 24.91 -2.70 3.40
CA LYS A 67 23.61 -3.28 3.01
C LYS A 67 22.45 -2.94 3.97
N ASN A 68 22.76 -2.50 5.19
CA ASN A 68 21.76 -2.11 6.18
C ASN A 68 21.24 -0.67 6.00
N TYR A 69 21.80 0.08 5.07
CA TYR A 69 21.41 1.46 4.80
C TYR A 69 20.51 1.56 3.56
N ARG A 70 19.68 2.63 3.56
CA ARG A 70 18.95 3.11 2.38
C ARG A 70 19.59 4.41 1.92
N PRO A 71 19.97 4.56 0.65
CA PRO A 71 20.49 5.82 0.12
C PRO A 71 19.30 6.78 -0.14
N VAL A 72 19.01 7.68 0.80
CA VAL A 72 17.93 8.66 0.60
C VAL A 72 18.48 9.89 -0.09
N SER A 73 17.99 10.13 -1.31
CA SER A 73 18.38 11.27 -2.15
C SER A 73 17.56 12.52 -1.82
N ASN A 74 18.23 13.56 -1.38
CA ASN A 74 17.65 14.88 -1.20
C ASN A 74 17.86 15.71 -2.48
N LEU A 75 16.77 15.97 -3.20
CA LEU A 75 16.73 16.83 -4.36
C LEU A 75 16.29 18.24 -3.96
N SER A 76 16.65 19.23 -4.76
CA SER A 76 16.25 20.62 -4.54
C SER A 76 14.74 20.78 -4.58
N PHE A 77 14.21 21.80 -3.90
CA PHE A 77 12.76 22.09 -3.91
C PHE A 77 12.24 22.34 -5.31
N LEU A 78 12.96 23.12 -6.13
CA LEU A 78 12.56 23.43 -7.50
C LEU A 78 12.58 22.18 -8.40
N SER A 79 13.55 21.27 -8.22
CA SER A 79 13.55 19.98 -8.91
C SER A 79 12.28 19.19 -8.58
N LYS A 80 11.93 19.08 -7.31
CA LYS A 80 10.71 18.36 -6.89
C LYS A 80 9.43 19.02 -7.40
N LEU A 81 9.40 20.34 -7.51
CA LEU A 81 8.25 21.05 -8.05
C LEU A 81 8.08 20.77 -9.55
N LEU A 82 9.18 20.86 -10.32
CA LEU A 82 9.20 20.51 -11.74
C LEU A 82 8.76 19.05 -11.97
N GLU A 83 9.30 18.12 -11.17
CA GLU A 83 8.90 16.73 -11.20
C GLU A 83 7.40 16.53 -10.92
N ARG A 84 6.80 17.31 -9.98
CA ARG A 84 5.36 17.25 -9.70
C ARG A 84 4.49 17.66 -10.87
N VAL A 85 4.88 18.70 -11.60
CA VAL A 85 4.16 19.11 -12.81
C VAL A 85 4.17 18.00 -13.84
N VAL A 86 5.33 17.39 -14.08
CA VAL A 86 5.46 16.26 -15.02
C VAL A 86 4.72 15.02 -14.51
N LEU A 87 4.76 14.73 -13.19
CA LEU A 87 4.04 13.62 -12.60
C LEU A 87 2.53 13.73 -12.84
N LEU A 88 1.95 14.92 -12.71
CA LEU A 88 0.53 15.14 -12.96
C LEU A 88 0.17 14.85 -14.42
N GLN A 89 0.96 15.35 -15.37
CA GLN A 89 0.75 15.13 -16.82
C GLN A 89 0.94 13.66 -17.18
N LEU A 90 2.00 13.02 -16.68
CA LEU A 90 2.29 11.62 -16.95
C LEU A 90 1.21 10.69 -16.33
N THR A 91 0.77 10.99 -15.10
CA THR A 91 -0.31 10.23 -14.43
C THR A 91 -1.63 10.37 -15.19
N ASP A 92 -1.96 11.56 -15.67
CA ASP A 92 -3.15 11.79 -16.49
C ASP A 92 -3.08 11.01 -17.82
N HIS A 93 -1.95 11.04 -18.51
CA HIS A 93 -1.72 10.29 -19.74
C HIS A 93 -1.91 8.78 -19.55
N VAL A 94 -1.24 8.18 -18.56
CA VAL A 94 -1.33 6.72 -18.34
C VAL A 94 -2.70 6.29 -17.80
N SER A 95 -3.41 7.19 -17.10
CA SER A 95 -4.75 6.90 -16.57
C SER A 95 -5.83 7.00 -17.65
N ARG A 96 -5.80 8.05 -18.51
CA ARG A 96 -6.79 8.21 -19.60
C ARG A 96 -6.70 7.12 -20.66
N ASN A 97 -5.52 6.59 -20.88
CA ASN A 97 -5.28 5.56 -21.89
C ASN A 97 -5.29 4.13 -21.31
N ASP A 98 -5.68 3.94 -20.03
CA ASP A 98 -5.70 2.65 -19.31
C ASP A 98 -4.39 1.84 -19.46
N LEU A 99 -3.24 2.54 -19.39
CA LEU A 99 -1.93 1.94 -19.61
C LEU A 99 -1.33 1.27 -18.38
N LEU A 100 -1.91 1.50 -17.19
CA LEU A 100 -1.43 0.91 -15.95
C LEU A 100 -2.01 -0.49 -15.74
N GLU A 101 -1.20 -1.36 -15.18
CA GLU A 101 -1.65 -2.68 -14.74
C GLU A 101 -2.81 -2.58 -13.74
N ARG A 102 -3.87 -3.36 -13.97
CA ARG A 102 -5.09 -3.32 -13.14
C ARG A 102 -4.83 -3.66 -11.68
N ASN A 103 -3.98 -4.66 -11.43
CA ASN A 103 -3.62 -5.14 -10.10
C ASN A 103 -2.35 -4.47 -9.55
N GLN A 104 -2.06 -3.23 -9.97
CA GLN A 104 -1.02 -2.38 -9.38
C GLN A 104 -1.67 -1.29 -8.53
N SER A 105 -1.30 -1.19 -7.25
CA SER A 105 -1.94 -0.28 -6.29
C SER A 105 -1.07 0.88 -5.82
N ALA A 106 0.25 0.73 -5.82
CA ALA A 106 1.12 1.80 -5.33
C ALA A 106 1.09 3.02 -6.24
N TYR A 107 1.15 4.21 -5.65
CA TYR A 107 1.21 5.51 -6.35
C TYR A 107 0.01 5.78 -7.28
N ARG A 108 -1.12 5.13 -7.05
CA ARG A 108 -2.39 5.35 -7.76
C ARG A 108 -3.42 6.00 -6.86
N GLN A 109 -4.14 6.96 -7.41
CA GLN A 109 -5.29 7.56 -6.72
C GLN A 109 -6.34 6.50 -6.40
N ASN A 110 -6.96 6.62 -5.23
CA ASN A 110 -7.99 5.68 -4.76
C ASN A 110 -7.52 4.26 -4.43
N HIS A 111 -6.23 3.96 -4.59
CA HIS A 111 -5.62 2.68 -4.22
C HIS A 111 -4.88 2.79 -2.89
N SER A 112 -4.72 1.68 -2.19
CA SER A 112 -4.03 1.63 -0.90
C SER A 112 -3.53 0.22 -0.60
N THR A 113 -2.69 0.07 0.43
CA THR A 113 -2.31 -1.25 0.96
C THR A 113 -3.53 -2.07 1.39
N GLU A 114 -4.55 -1.40 1.94
CA GLU A 114 -5.79 -2.06 2.36
C GLU A 114 -6.58 -2.61 1.16
N THR A 115 -6.74 -1.83 0.09
CA THR A 115 -7.47 -2.30 -1.10
C THR A 115 -6.72 -3.42 -1.82
N ALA A 116 -5.37 -3.36 -1.86
CA ALA A 116 -4.53 -4.42 -2.40
C ALA A 116 -4.69 -5.73 -1.62
N LEU A 117 -4.55 -5.66 -0.30
CA LEU A 117 -4.70 -6.84 0.56
C LEU A 117 -6.13 -7.39 0.56
N LEU A 118 -7.16 -6.53 0.49
CA LEU A 118 -8.55 -6.98 0.34
C LEU A 118 -8.75 -7.79 -0.94
N HIS A 119 -8.17 -7.37 -2.05
CA HIS A 119 -8.23 -8.13 -3.30
C HIS A 119 -7.59 -9.50 -3.14
N ILE A 120 -6.33 -9.55 -2.67
CA ILE A 120 -5.61 -10.81 -2.49
C ILE A 120 -6.36 -11.75 -1.53
N THR A 121 -6.75 -11.25 -0.36
CA THR A 121 -7.46 -12.07 0.64
C THR A 121 -8.84 -12.49 0.16
N ASN A 122 -9.55 -11.66 -0.63
CA ASN A 122 -10.81 -12.05 -1.24
C ASN A 122 -10.62 -13.24 -2.17
N CYS A 123 -9.65 -13.20 -3.10
CA CYS A 123 -9.36 -14.31 -4.02
C CYS A 123 -8.98 -15.60 -3.27
N LEU A 124 -8.14 -15.50 -2.24
CA LEU A 124 -7.71 -16.65 -1.44
C LEU A 124 -8.87 -17.26 -0.62
N LEU A 125 -9.73 -16.42 -0.02
CA LEU A 125 -10.90 -16.87 0.73
C LEU A 125 -11.96 -17.49 -0.18
N GLU A 126 -12.16 -16.93 -1.37
CA GLU A 126 -13.07 -17.47 -2.39
C GLU A 126 -12.59 -18.84 -2.88
N SER A 127 -11.30 -18.98 -3.22
CA SER A 127 -10.70 -20.27 -3.59
C SER A 127 -10.86 -21.29 -2.48
N THR A 128 -10.65 -20.91 -1.23
CA THR A 128 -10.84 -21.77 -0.06
C THR A 128 -12.31 -22.20 0.10
N ASP A 129 -13.26 -21.29 -0.14
CA ASP A 129 -14.70 -21.56 -0.10
C ASP A 129 -15.13 -22.58 -1.17
N GLN A 130 -14.51 -22.49 -2.36
CA GLN A 130 -14.69 -23.42 -3.47
C GLN A 130 -13.99 -24.77 -3.27
N GLY A 131 -13.31 -24.98 -2.17
CA GLY A 131 -12.64 -26.22 -1.89
C GLY A 131 -11.22 -26.37 -2.41
N ARG A 132 -10.65 -25.29 -2.89
CA ARG A 132 -9.30 -25.24 -3.45
C ARG A 132 -8.26 -24.96 -2.36
N VAL A 133 -7.01 -25.21 -2.70
CA VAL A 133 -5.83 -24.73 -1.98
C VAL A 133 -5.11 -23.70 -2.86
N SER A 134 -4.48 -22.73 -2.23
CA SER A 134 -3.76 -21.67 -2.95
C SER A 134 -2.30 -21.60 -2.49
N ILE A 135 -1.40 -21.27 -3.40
CA ILE A 135 -0.03 -20.84 -3.06
C ILE A 135 0.02 -19.33 -3.21
N LEU A 136 0.45 -18.65 -2.14
CA LEU A 136 0.78 -17.23 -2.13
C LEU A 136 2.29 -17.09 -2.01
N SER A 137 2.93 -16.52 -3.04
CA SER A 137 4.37 -16.22 -3.05
C SER A 137 4.57 -14.71 -2.97
N LEU A 138 5.40 -14.26 -2.02
CA LEU A 138 5.80 -12.88 -1.84
C LEU A 138 7.20 -12.71 -2.42
N LEU A 139 7.31 -11.98 -3.53
CA LEU A 139 8.56 -11.73 -4.21
C LEU A 139 9.11 -10.36 -3.81
N ASP A 140 10.34 -10.32 -3.29
CA ASP A 140 11.05 -9.09 -2.92
C ASP A 140 12.17 -8.80 -3.94
N LEU A 141 12.43 -7.52 -4.21
CA LEU A 141 13.50 -7.10 -5.11
C LEU A 141 14.69 -6.55 -4.33
N SER A 142 15.89 -6.85 -4.81
CA SER A 142 17.12 -6.25 -4.31
C SER A 142 17.38 -4.92 -5.01
N ALA A 143 17.50 -3.83 -4.24
CA ALA A 143 17.88 -2.48 -4.74
C ALA A 143 17.05 -1.98 -5.95
N ALA A 144 15.75 -2.24 -5.93
CA ALA A 144 14.82 -2.07 -7.06
C ALA A 144 14.91 -0.70 -7.78
N PHE A 145 15.07 0.39 -7.03
CA PHE A 145 15.17 1.74 -7.61
C PHE A 145 16.56 2.08 -8.13
N ASP A 146 17.59 1.42 -7.62
CA ASP A 146 18.99 1.73 -7.89
C ASP A 146 19.53 0.99 -9.12
N THR A 147 18.78 0.00 -9.65
CA THR A 147 19.21 -0.88 -10.75
C THR A 147 18.44 -0.67 -12.05
N ILE A 148 17.54 0.30 -12.12
CA ILE A 148 16.77 0.63 -13.34
C ILE A 148 17.74 1.01 -14.46
N ASP A 149 17.71 0.26 -15.57
CA ASP A 149 18.45 0.62 -16.77
C ASP A 149 17.77 1.78 -17.52
N HIS A 150 18.52 2.84 -17.77
CA HIS A 150 17.99 4.06 -18.37
C HIS A 150 17.52 3.86 -19.81
N ASN A 151 18.23 3.04 -20.61
CA ASN A 151 17.88 2.79 -22.00
C ASN A 151 16.61 1.94 -22.09
N ILE A 152 16.52 0.86 -21.32
CA ILE A 152 15.33 0.02 -21.24
C ILE A 152 14.12 0.84 -20.78
N LEU A 153 14.29 1.73 -19.78
CA LEU A 153 13.21 2.59 -19.33
C LEU A 153 12.72 3.52 -20.42
N LEU A 154 13.63 4.23 -21.11
CA LEU A 154 13.30 5.18 -22.18
C LEU A 154 12.65 4.49 -23.38
N GLU A 155 13.14 3.32 -23.78
CA GLU A 155 12.53 2.52 -24.83
C GLU A 155 11.11 2.10 -24.45
N ARG A 156 10.89 1.66 -23.22
CA ARG A 156 9.57 1.26 -22.71
C ARG A 156 8.60 2.44 -22.63
N LEU A 157 9.06 3.60 -22.17
CA LEU A 157 8.26 4.83 -22.17
C LEU A 157 7.80 5.20 -23.57
N HIS A 158 8.64 4.98 -24.57
CA HIS A 158 8.30 5.23 -25.97
C HIS A 158 7.38 4.15 -26.54
N THR A 159 7.78 2.89 -26.49
CA THR A 159 7.10 1.79 -27.21
C THR A 159 5.82 1.32 -26.52
N THR A 160 5.83 1.24 -25.19
CA THR A 160 4.70 0.69 -24.41
C THR A 160 3.73 1.79 -23.99
N PHE A 161 4.25 2.95 -23.62
CA PHE A 161 3.41 4.04 -23.09
C PHE A 161 3.15 5.15 -24.09
N GLY A 162 3.66 5.06 -25.33
CA GLY A 162 3.41 6.01 -26.41
C GLY A 162 3.96 7.42 -26.16
N ILE A 163 4.94 7.56 -25.26
CA ILE A 163 5.54 8.85 -24.96
C ILE A 163 6.59 9.17 -26.04
N SER A 164 6.46 10.34 -26.68
CA SER A 164 7.32 10.74 -27.79
C SER A 164 7.63 12.24 -27.77
N GLY A 165 8.41 12.72 -28.76
CA GLY A 165 8.69 14.14 -28.95
C GLY A 165 9.36 14.80 -27.74
N SER A 166 8.95 16.03 -27.42
CA SER A 166 9.51 16.84 -26.32
C SER A 166 9.33 16.17 -24.93
N ALA A 167 8.25 15.42 -24.73
CA ALA A 167 8.00 14.71 -23.47
C ALA A 167 9.04 13.60 -23.24
N LEU A 168 9.34 12.79 -24.26
CA LEU A 168 10.38 11.76 -24.17
C LEU A 168 11.78 12.39 -24.04
N GLN A 169 12.04 13.48 -24.77
CA GLN A 169 13.29 14.21 -24.65
C GLN A 169 13.50 14.77 -23.24
N TRP A 170 12.44 15.30 -22.62
CA TRP A 170 12.49 15.78 -21.25
C TRP A 170 12.78 14.65 -20.27
N LEU A 171 12.11 13.49 -20.39
CA LEU A 171 12.35 12.33 -19.56
C LEU A 171 13.77 11.77 -19.74
N ARG A 172 14.27 11.76 -20.97
CA ARG A 172 15.69 11.44 -21.24
C ARG A 172 16.63 12.41 -20.52
N SER A 173 16.38 13.72 -20.65
CA SER A 173 17.16 14.73 -19.93
C SER A 173 17.06 14.60 -18.41
N TYR A 174 15.89 14.20 -17.90
CA TYR A 174 15.66 13.99 -16.46
C TYR A 174 16.49 12.82 -15.90
N ILE A 175 16.59 11.72 -16.65
CA ILE A 175 17.22 10.48 -16.18
C ILE A 175 18.75 10.52 -16.36
N LEU A 176 19.23 11.02 -17.52
CA LEU A 176 20.64 11.01 -17.87
C LEU A 176 21.43 12.16 -17.22
N ASP A 177 22.75 11.97 -17.16
CA ASP A 177 23.73 12.96 -16.66
C ASP A 177 23.43 13.49 -15.26
N ARG A 178 22.96 12.61 -14.41
CA ARG A 178 22.73 12.90 -12.99
C ARG A 178 23.99 12.62 -12.19
N PHE A 179 24.14 13.39 -11.10
CA PHE A 179 25.23 13.22 -10.15
C PHE A 179 24.68 13.07 -8.72
N GLN A 180 25.39 12.31 -7.92
CA GLN A 180 25.12 12.16 -6.50
C GLN A 180 26.35 12.46 -5.66
N VAL A 181 26.12 13.04 -4.49
CA VAL A 181 27.13 13.30 -3.47
C VAL A 181 26.63 12.64 -2.19
N VAL A 182 27.39 11.71 -1.64
CA VAL A 182 27.07 11.05 -0.37
C VAL A 182 27.56 11.92 0.78
N VAL A 183 26.67 12.21 1.74
CA VAL A 183 27.02 13.05 2.91
C VAL A 183 26.92 12.20 4.17
N VAL A 184 28.05 12.02 4.84
CA VAL A 184 28.16 11.31 6.12
C VAL A 184 28.79 12.27 7.14
N ASN A 185 28.16 12.47 8.29
CA ASN A 185 28.62 13.38 9.34
C ASN A 185 28.96 14.79 8.81
N SER A 186 28.15 15.30 7.89
CA SER A 186 28.33 16.60 7.21
C SER A 186 29.56 16.69 6.29
N ILE A 187 30.25 15.60 6.02
CA ILE A 187 31.36 15.53 5.07
C ILE A 187 30.83 14.99 3.75
N PRO A 188 30.91 15.76 2.64
CA PRO A 188 30.50 15.31 1.32
C PRO A 188 31.58 14.47 0.64
N SER A 189 31.18 13.46 -0.11
CA SER A 189 32.06 12.76 -1.05
C SER A 189 32.31 13.61 -2.32
N THR A 190 33.22 13.15 -3.17
CA THR A 190 33.29 13.62 -4.55
C THR A 190 32.00 13.29 -5.29
N PRO A 191 31.55 14.15 -6.23
CA PRO A 191 30.38 13.86 -7.08
C PRO A 191 30.61 12.59 -7.91
N GLN A 192 29.67 11.67 -7.85
CA GLN A 192 29.66 10.45 -8.67
C GLN A 192 28.51 10.49 -9.67
N ARG A 193 28.76 10.10 -10.92
CA ARG A 193 27.72 9.99 -11.94
C ARG A 193 26.78 8.83 -11.61
N LEU A 194 25.50 9.03 -11.88
CA LEU A 194 24.45 8.02 -11.71
C LEU A 194 24.12 7.44 -13.09
N ASP A 195 24.73 6.30 -13.43
CA ASP A 195 24.55 5.63 -14.72
C ASP A 195 23.34 4.69 -14.75
N PHE A 196 22.81 4.34 -13.59
CA PHE A 196 21.65 3.46 -13.40
C PHE A 196 20.75 4.00 -12.29
N GLY A 197 19.51 3.53 -12.29
CA GLY A 197 18.56 3.81 -11.24
C GLY A 197 17.89 5.17 -11.35
N VAL A 198 16.96 5.40 -10.44
CA VAL A 198 16.28 6.67 -10.23
C VAL A 198 16.48 7.10 -8.76
N PRO A 199 16.65 8.41 -8.48
CA PRO A 199 16.96 8.85 -7.11
C PRO A 199 15.87 8.44 -6.11
N GLN A 200 16.24 7.69 -5.07
CA GLN A 200 15.33 7.34 -3.97
C GLN A 200 14.95 8.60 -3.19
N GLY A 201 13.77 9.14 -3.41
CA GLY A 201 13.30 10.42 -2.85
C GLY A 201 12.95 11.45 -3.90
N SER A 202 13.08 11.12 -5.19
CA SER A 202 12.49 11.87 -6.29
C SER A 202 10.97 11.71 -6.33
N VAL A 203 10.29 12.63 -6.98
CA VAL A 203 8.83 12.61 -7.15
C VAL A 203 8.41 11.67 -8.27
N LEU A 204 9.19 11.59 -9.34
CA LEU A 204 8.91 10.74 -10.51
C LEU A 204 9.38 9.30 -10.34
N GLY A 205 10.43 9.04 -9.55
CA GLY A 205 11.02 7.72 -9.40
C GLY A 205 10.02 6.60 -9.12
N PRO A 206 9.07 6.77 -8.20
CA PRO A 206 8.05 5.76 -7.93
C PRO A 206 7.19 5.38 -9.14
N LEU A 207 6.71 6.36 -9.90
CA LEU A 207 5.92 6.08 -11.11
C LEU A 207 6.79 5.44 -12.19
N LEU A 208 8.00 5.94 -12.44
CA LEU A 208 8.92 5.37 -13.42
C LEU A 208 9.25 3.91 -13.11
N PHE A 209 9.42 3.54 -11.84
CA PHE A 209 9.59 2.15 -11.43
C PHE A 209 8.36 1.28 -11.75
N VAL A 210 7.15 1.78 -11.49
CA VAL A 210 5.90 1.07 -11.83
C VAL A 210 5.81 0.84 -13.34
N LEU A 211 6.12 1.86 -14.16
CA LEU A 211 6.11 1.76 -15.62
C LEU A 211 7.21 0.80 -16.11
N TYR A 212 8.39 0.82 -15.47
CA TYR A 212 9.49 -0.08 -15.78
C TYR A 212 9.12 -1.55 -15.54
N THR A 213 8.42 -1.88 -14.47
CA THR A 213 8.07 -3.25 -14.08
C THR A 213 6.71 -3.73 -14.60
N GLN A 214 6.03 -2.92 -15.43
CA GLN A 214 4.69 -3.25 -15.93
C GLN A 214 4.61 -4.59 -16.69
N PRO A 215 5.58 -5.00 -17.55
CA PRO A 215 5.47 -6.25 -18.30
C PRO A 215 5.43 -7.53 -17.46
N VAL A 216 5.91 -7.52 -16.21
CA VAL A 216 5.87 -8.67 -15.30
C VAL A 216 4.47 -9.25 -15.16
N SER A 217 3.45 -8.39 -15.14
CA SER A 217 2.05 -8.83 -14.99
C SER A 217 1.57 -9.70 -16.16
N ARG A 218 2.03 -9.41 -17.37
CA ARG A 218 1.71 -10.22 -18.55
C ARG A 218 2.34 -11.61 -18.45
N ILE A 219 3.60 -11.69 -18.01
CA ILE A 219 4.34 -12.94 -17.84
C ILE A 219 3.64 -13.85 -16.84
N VAL A 220 3.25 -13.30 -15.69
CA VAL A 220 2.54 -14.04 -14.64
C VAL A 220 1.22 -14.60 -15.16
N ARG A 221 0.40 -13.80 -15.88
CA ARG A 221 -0.87 -14.28 -16.42
C ARG A 221 -0.71 -15.32 -17.51
N GLN A 222 0.32 -15.20 -18.36
CA GLN A 222 0.64 -16.21 -19.36
C GLN A 222 1.01 -17.56 -18.74
N SER A 223 1.53 -17.54 -17.51
CA SER A 223 1.83 -18.75 -16.72
C SER A 223 0.60 -19.28 -15.95
N GLY A 224 -0.60 -18.72 -16.15
CA GLY A 224 -1.84 -19.13 -15.49
C GLY A 224 -1.92 -18.78 -14.00
N SER A 225 -1.11 -17.83 -13.55
CA SER A 225 -1.12 -17.30 -12.17
C SER A 225 -1.66 -15.87 -12.14
N ASP A 226 -2.14 -15.44 -10.97
CA ASP A 226 -2.52 -14.06 -10.71
C ASP A 226 -1.48 -13.36 -9.86
N LEU A 227 -1.49 -12.01 -9.94
CA LEU A 227 -0.61 -11.20 -9.12
C LEU A 227 -1.31 -9.95 -8.62
N HIS A 228 -0.73 -9.40 -7.55
CA HIS A 228 -0.98 -8.02 -7.13
C HIS A 228 0.35 -7.34 -6.83
N LYS A 229 0.54 -6.11 -7.31
CA LYS A 229 1.76 -5.33 -7.12
C LYS A 229 1.50 -4.12 -6.25
N PHE A 230 2.44 -3.86 -5.35
CA PHE A 230 2.48 -2.63 -4.57
C PHE A 230 3.90 -2.07 -4.58
N SER A 231 4.25 -1.31 -5.61
CA SER A 231 5.62 -0.88 -5.93
C SER A 231 6.53 -2.07 -6.26
N ASP A 232 7.56 -2.28 -5.45
CA ASP A 232 8.50 -3.40 -5.50
C ASP A 232 7.94 -4.70 -4.89
N ASP A 233 7.01 -4.60 -3.95
CA ASP A 233 6.33 -5.76 -3.38
C ASP A 233 5.41 -6.42 -4.44
N THR A 234 5.71 -7.66 -4.82
CA THR A 234 4.89 -8.44 -5.75
C THR A 234 4.34 -9.67 -5.05
N GLN A 235 3.00 -9.76 -4.98
CA GLN A 235 2.28 -10.90 -4.46
C GLN A 235 1.76 -11.72 -5.65
N LEU A 236 2.27 -12.95 -5.79
CA LEU A 236 1.85 -13.90 -6.81
C LEU A 236 1.02 -14.98 -6.15
N PHE A 237 -0.13 -15.31 -6.74
CA PHE A 237 -1.00 -16.35 -6.20
C PHE A 237 -1.70 -17.16 -7.28
N SER A 238 -1.89 -18.43 -7.01
CA SER A 238 -2.62 -19.38 -7.85
C SER A 238 -3.30 -20.43 -6.99
N SER A 239 -4.32 -21.09 -7.51
CA SER A 239 -5.11 -22.05 -6.75
C SER A 239 -5.53 -23.26 -7.57
N ALA A 240 -5.57 -24.43 -6.94
CA ALA A 240 -6.00 -25.68 -7.55
C ALA A 240 -6.78 -26.55 -6.56
N LEU A 241 -7.39 -27.64 -7.03
CA LEU A 241 -7.91 -28.66 -6.13
C LEU A 241 -6.75 -29.35 -5.39
N PRO A 242 -6.94 -29.87 -4.16
CA PRO A 242 -5.89 -30.52 -3.40
C PRO A 242 -5.22 -31.69 -4.15
N VAL A 243 -5.95 -32.40 -5.00
CA VAL A 243 -5.42 -33.50 -5.84
C VAL A 243 -4.42 -33.00 -6.88
N ASP A 244 -4.52 -31.76 -7.31
CA ASP A 244 -3.68 -31.13 -8.33
C ASP A 244 -2.55 -30.29 -7.70
N PHE A 245 -2.31 -30.43 -6.40
CA PHE A 245 -1.35 -29.58 -5.69
C PHE A 245 0.08 -29.67 -6.25
N GLY A 246 0.51 -30.88 -6.67
CA GLY A 246 1.79 -31.07 -7.34
C GLY A 246 1.92 -30.30 -8.66
N THR A 247 0.84 -30.22 -9.43
CA THR A 247 0.76 -29.42 -10.67
C THR A 247 0.82 -27.92 -10.35
N LEU A 248 0.11 -27.50 -9.28
CA LEU A 248 0.12 -26.10 -8.81
C LEU A 248 1.52 -25.65 -8.39
N ILE A 249 2.29 -26.51 -7.72
CA ILE A 249 3.69 -26.23 -7.36
C ILE A 249 4.50 -25.98 -8.62
N LYS A 250 4.51 -26.92 -9.57
CA LYS A 250 5.26 -26.79 -10.82
C LYS A 250 4.88 -25.54 -11.61
N GLN A 251 3.59 -25.26 -11.71
CA GLN A 251 3.09 -24.03 -12.34
C GLN A 251 3.63 -22.77 -11.65
N THR A 252 3.63 -22.75 -10.32
CA THR A 252 4.13 -21.61 -9.53
C THR A 252 5.64 -21.46 -9.71
N GLU A 253 6.40 -22.55 -9.65
CA GLU A 253 7.86 -22.58 -9.90
C GLU A 253 8.19 -22.03 -11.27
N THR A 254 7.59 -22.57 -12.33
CA THR A 254 7.77 -22.11 -13.72
C THR A 254 7.41 -20.64 -13.87
N CYS A 255 6.34 -20.20 -13.24
CA CYS A 255 5.93 -18.78 -13.27
C CYS A 255 7.00 -17.87 -12.65
N VAL A 256 7.53 -18.24 -11.47
CA VAL A 256 8.57 -17.45 -10.80
C VAL A 256 9.88 -17.49 -11.57
N GLU A 257 10.23 -18.61 -12.20
CA GLU A 257 11.40 -18.69 -13.08
C GLU A 257 11.28 -17.75 -14.29
N HIS A 258 10.11 -17.70 -14.95
CA HIS A 258 9.89 -16.74 -16.04
C HIS A 258 9.98 -15.29 -15.55
N VAL A 259 9.45 -14.99 -14.37
CA VAL A 259 9.59 -13.66 -13.74
C VAL A 259 11.04 -13.35 -13.45
N LYS A 260 11.80 -14.30 -12.89
CA LYS A 260 13.24 -14.14 -12.60
C LYS A 260 14.06 -13.90 -13.87
N ALA A 261 13.85 -14.71 -14.90
CA ALA A 261 14.53 -14.54 -16.20
C ALA A 261 14.23 -13.16 -16.83
N TRP A 262 12.98 -12.71 -16.75
CA TRP A 262 12.62 -11.37 -17.21
C TRP A 262 13.29 -10.29 -16.37
N MET A 263 13.34 -10.43 -15.05
CA MET A 263 13.99 -9.47 -14.17
C MET A 263 15.50 -9.38 -14.46
N ASP A 264 16.18 -10.48 -14.63
CA ASP A 264 17.62 -10.53 -14.96
C ASP A 264 17.88 -9.84 -16.30
N SER A 265 17.06 -10.08 -17.33
CA SER A 265 17.16 -9.41 -18.62
C SER A 265 16.88 -7.90 -18.54
N ASN A 266 16.13 -7.46 -17.52
CA ASN A 266 15.83 -6.06 -17.24
C ASN A 266 16.67 -5.48 -16.09
N LYS A 267 17.83 -6.06 -15.78
CA LYS A 267 18.77 -5.57 -14.76
C LYS A 267 18.18 -5.43 -13.34
N LEU A 268 17.10 -6.16 -13.07
CA LEU A 268 16.50 -6.28 -11.73
C LEU A 268 16.92 -7.63 -11.15
N LYS A 269 17.01 -7.72 -9.83
CA LYS A 269 17.37 -8.96 -9.13
C LYS A 269 16.33 -9.31 -8.08
N LEU A 270 15.76 -10.51 -8.20
CA LEU A 270 14.97 -11.10 -7.12
C LEU A 270 15.88 -11.39 -5.91
N ASN A 271 15.31 -11.20 -4.72
CA ASN A 271 15.96 -11.52 -3.47
C ASN A 271 15.43 -12.85 -2.95
N ASP A 272 16.14 -13.94 -3.29
CA ASP A 272 15.73 -15.30 -2.93
C ASP A 272 15.64 -15.46 -1.39
N ASP A 273 16.53 -14.81 -0.61
CA ASP A 273 16.54 -14.87 0.86
C ASP A 273 15.30 -14.23 1.51
N LYS A 274 14.62 -13.32 0.80
CA LYS A 274 13.42 -12.65 1.28
C LYS A 274 12.14 -13.08 0.58
N THR A 275 12.26 -13.95 -0.42
CA THR A 275 11.09 -14.56 -1.04
C THR A 275 10.45 -15.53 -0.06
N GLU A 276 9.17 -15.34 0.22
CA GLU A 276 8.40 -16.17 1.14
C GLU A 276 7.22 -16.82 0.40
N ALA A 277 6.86 -18.04 0.80
CA ALA A 277 5.71 -18.74 0.26
C ALA A 277 4.81 -19.28 1.37
N LEU A 278 3.49 -19.25 1.12
CA LEU A 278 2.45 -19.68 2.05
C LEU A 278 1.42 -20.53 1.31
N VAL A 279 1.09 -21.69 1.84
CA VAL A 279 -0.06 -22.48 1.37
C VAL A 279 -1.31 -22.05 2.15
N VAL A 280 -2.37 -21.69 1.44
CA VAL A 280 -3.63 -21.20 2.01
C VAL A 280 -4.77 -22.16 1.70
N GLY A 281 -5.56 -22.50 2.71
CA GLY A 281 -6.73 -23.35 2.58
C GLY A 281 -7.31 -23.76 3.92
N THR A 282 -8.30 -24.65 3.91
CA THR A 282 -8.77 -25.26 5.17
C THR A 282 -7.72 -26.22 5.71
N ARG A 283 -7.65 -26.37 7.02
CA ARG A 283 -6.67 -27.23 7.70
C ARG A 283 -6.69 -28.67 7.20
N SER A 284 -7.86 -29.20 6.90
CA SER A 284 -8.01 -30.56 6.34
C SER A 284 -7.43 -30.69 4.96
N ARG A 285 -7.50 -29.65 4.13
CA ARG A 285 -7.03 -29.67 2.75
C ARG A 285 -5.55 -29.35 2.64
N THR A 286 -5.06 -28.42 3.43
CA THR A 286 -3.60 -28.13 3.48
C THR A 286 -2.82 -29.30 4.09
N GLY A 287 -3.43 -30.10 4.97
CA GLY A 287 -2.83 -31.29 5.56
C GLY A 287 -2.56 -32.45 4.59
N VAL A 288 -3.17 -32.45 3.41
CA VAL A 288 -2.91 -33.45 2.34
C VAL A 288 -1.94 -32.96 1.28
N CYS A 289 -1.41 -31.75 1.44
CA CYS A 289 -0.41 -31.16 0.54
C CYS A 289 0.99 -31.59 0.95
N TYR A 290 1.59 -32.53 0.22
CA TYR A 290 2.82 -33.24 0.61
C TYR A 290 4.14 -32.53 0.33
N SER A 291 4.15 -31.30 -0.17
CA SER A 291 5.41 -30.57 -0.39
C SER A 291 5.68 -29.57 0.71
N GLU A 292 6.93 -29.46 1.12
CA GLU A 292 7.38 -28.54 2.17
C GLU A 292 7.98 -27.25 1.61
N HIS A 293 8.27 -27.18 0.30
CA HIS A 293 8.96 -26.04 -0.33
C HIS A 293 8.60 -25.87 -1.81
N LEU A 294 8.88 -24.69 -2.35
CA LEU A 294 8.99 -24.39 -3.78
C LEU A 294 10.47 -24.38 -4.17
N ASN A 295 10.80 -24.90 -5.35
CA ASN A 295 12.14 -24.78 -5.93
C ASN A 295 12.17 -23.59 -6.89
N ILE A 296 12.90 -22.54 -6.55
CA ILE A 296 13.02 -21.34 -7.37
C ILE A 296 14.50 -21.14 -7.75
N GLY A 297 14.81 -21.38 -9.04
CA GLY A 297 16.18 -21.22 -9.54
C GLY A 297 17.22 -22.07 -8.80
N GLY A 298 16.84 -23.28 -8.38
CA GLY A 298 17.69 -24.20 -7.62
C GLY A 298 17.73 -23.94 -6.10
N SER A 299 17.04 -22.93 -5.60
CA SER A 299 16.93 -22.62 -4.17
C SER A 299 15.60 -23.12 -3.62
N PRO A 300 15.59 -23.96 -2.56
CA PRO A 300 14.35 -24.39 -1.90
C PRO A 300 13.80 -23.26 -1.02
N ILE A 301 12.59 -22.79 -1.31
CA ILE A 301 11.85 -21.81 -0.52
C ILE A 301 10.82 -22.54 0.34
N PRO A 302 11.01 -22.69 1.66
CA PRO A 302 10.09 -23.44 2.50
C PRO A 302 8.75 -22.71 2.65
N PHE A 303 7.66 -23.47 2.66
CA PHE A 303 6.34 -22.92 2.98
C PHE A 303 6.29 -22.47 4.44
N GLN A 304 6.00 -21.20 4.63
CA GLN A 304 5.90 -20.61 5.95
C GLN A 304 4.48 -20.82 6.53
N PRO A 305 4.33 -21.01 7.85
CA PRO A 305 3.01 -21.06 8.48
C PRO A 305 2.29 -19.71 8.47
N LYS A 306 3.04 -18.63 8.29
CA LYS A 306 2.57 -17.25 8.19
C LYS A 306 3.59 -16.39 7.49
N VAL A 307 3.12 -15.40 6.72
CA VAL A 307 3.94 -14.42 6.01
C VAL A 307 3.48 -13.00 6.33
N LYS A 308 4.34 -12.02 6.12
CA LYS A 308 3.98 -10.61 6.33
C LYS A 308 3.95 -9.88 4.99
N SER A 309 2.74 -9.52 4.54
CA SER A 309 2.52 -8.75 3.32
C SER A 309 1.98 -7.36 3.65
N LEU A 310 2.59 -6.31 3.12
CA LEU A 310 2.19 -4.90 3.28
C LEU A 310 1.83 -4.53 4.74
N GLY A 311 2.60 -5.05 5.70
CA GLY A 311 2.39 -4.77 7.12
C GLY A 311 1.37 -5.66 7.85
N VAL A 312 0.60 -6.48 7.14
CA VAL A 312 -0.36 -7.44 7.69
C VAL A 312 0.23 -8.85 7.72
N VAL A 313 -0.02 -9.61 8.79
CA VAL A 313 0.41 -11.00 8.91
C VAL A 313 -0.74 -11.90 8.44
N LEU A 314 -0.48 -12.68 7.39
CA LEU A 314 -1.39 -13.68 6.83
C LEU A 314 -0.95 -15.06 7.28
N ASP A 315 -1.87 -15.89 7.75
CA ASP A 315 -1.65 -17.28 8.13
C ASP A 315 -2.33 -18.24 7.14
N SER A 316 -1.94 -19.51 7.13
CA SER A 316 -2.41 -20.54 6.18
C SER A 316 -3.93 -20.74 6.13
N SER A 317 -4.66 -20.35 7.15
CA SER A 317 -6.13 -20.40 7.18
C SER A 317 -6.77 -19.01 7.16
N LEU A 318 -5.98 -17.96 6.97
CA LEU A 318 -6.40 -16.55 6.99
C LEU A 318 -7.22 -16.17 8.23
N THR A 319 -6.92 -16.77 9.37
CA THR A 319 -7.67 -16.53 10.62
C THR A 319 -7.47 -15.13 11.19
N MET A 320 -6.42 -14.44 10.76
CA MET A 320 -5.95 -13.14 11.26
C MET A 320 -5.48 -13.18 12.74
N SER A 321 -5.42 -14.35 13.36
CA SER A 321 -5.04 -14.48 14.78
C SER A 321 -3.64 -13.96 15.05
N HIS A 322 -2.66 -14.32 14.22
CA HIS A 322 -1.28 -13.85 14.34
C HIS A 322 -1.15 -12.35 14.13
N HIS A 323 -1.92 -11.80 13.18
CA HIS A 323 -1.97 -10.35 12.95
C HIS A 323 -2.51 -9.61 14.17
N ILE A 324 -3.66 -10.03 14.70
CA ILE A 324 -4.30 -9.43 15.88
C ILE A 324 -3.38 -9.48 17.09
N ILE A 325 -2.70 -10.61 17.34
CA ILE A 325 -1.71 -10.74 18.43
C ILE A 325 -0.58 -9.70 18.24
N SER A 326 -0.06 -9.56 17.03
CA SER A 326 0.99 -8.58 16.71
C SER A 326 0.53 -7.13 16.93
N VAL A 327 -0.68 -6.79 16.46
CA VAL A 327 -1.30 -5.47 16.66
C VAL A 327 -1.51 -5.19 18.14
N CYS A 328 -2.07 -6.16 18.88
CA CYS A 328 -2.30 -6.02 20.32
C CYS A 328 -0.99 -5.77 21.07
N ARG A 329 0.04 -6.57 20.81
CA ARG A 329 1.37 -6.42 21.42
C ARG A 329 1.96 -5.03 21.18
N SER A 330 1.91 -4.59 19.94
CA SER A 330 2.41 -3.28 19.51
C SER A 330 1.61 -2.13 20.15
N ALA A 331 0.29 -2.23 20.18
CA ALA A 331 -0.60 -1.22 20.77
C ALA A 331 -0.41 -1.10 22.29
N TYR A 332 -0.28 -2.24 23.01
CA TYR A 332 -0.01 -2.20 24.45
C TYR A 332 1.36 -1.61 24.78
N LEU A 333 2.37 -1.83 23.94
CA LEU A 333 3.68 -1.19 24.12
C LEU A 333 3.56 0.35 24.02
N GLU A 334 2.82 0.86 23.04
CA GLU A 334 2.60 2.30 22.91
C GLU A 334 1.74 2.85 24.06
N LEU A 335 0.70 2.14 24.50
CA LEU A 335 -0.08 2.54 25.67
C LEU A 335 0.78 2.64 26.92
N ARG A 336 1.73 1.70 27.14
CA ARG A 336 2.67 1.76 28.26
C ARG A 336 3.57 3.00 28.16
N ARG A 337 4.10 3.30 26.96
CA ARG A 337 4.93 4.50 26.73
C ARG A 337 4.16 5.79 27.01
N ILE A 338 2.93 5.89 26.52
CA ILE A 338 2.07 7.07 26.75
C ILE A 338 1.69 7.16 28.25
N SER A 339 1.45 6.02 28.91
CA SER A 339 1.13 5.99 30.35
C SER A 339 2.25 6.55 31.21
N ALA A 340 3.51 6.29 30.85
CA ALA A 340 4.67 6.80 31.58
C ALA A 340 4.78 8.33 31.56
N ILE A 341 4.38 8.95 30.45
CA ILE A 341 4.42 10.42 30.29
C ILE A 341 3.05 11.09 30.52
N ARG A 342 2.01 10.30 30.81
CA ARG A 342 0.64 10.79 31.00
C ARG A 342 0.50 11.87 32.09
N PRO A 343 1.26 11.88 33.22
CA PRO A 343 1.18 12.93 34.20
C PRO A 343 1.51 14.34 33.66
N PHE A 344 2.37 14.41 32.65
CA PHE A 344 2.86 15.65 32.03
C PHE A 344 2.03 16.10 30.82
N LEU A 345 0.99 15.33 30.44
CA LEU A 345 0.18 15.59 29.25
C LEU A 345 -1.21 16.10 29.62
N THR A 346 -1.73 17.02 28.81
CA THR A 346 -3.14 17.38 28.83
C THR A 346 -4.00 16.22 28.28
N THR A 347 -5.31 16.25 28.53
CA THR A 347 -6.24 15.24 27.99
C THR A 347 -6.26 15.27 26.47
N SER A 348 -6.24 16.46 25.86
CA SER A 348 -6.19 16.63 24.40
C SER A 348 -4.90 16.08 23.78
N ALA A 349 -3.73 16.43 24.33
CA ALA A 349 -2.45 15.91 23.87
C ALA A 349 -2.37 14.38 24.00
N THR A 350 -2.91 13.82 25.09
CA THR A 350 -2.98 12.37 25.28
C THR A 350 -3.89 11.73 24.22
N ALA A 351 -5.06 12.30 23.92
CA ALA A 351 -5.96 11.80 22.89
C ALA A 351 -5.27 11.80 21.51
N THR A 352 -4.55 12.88 21.17
CA THR A 352 -3.77 12.97 19.93
C THR A 352 -2.71 11.88 19.84
N LEU A 353 -1.93 11.65 20.92
CA LEU A 353 -0.92 10.59 20.95
C LEU A 353 -1.54 9.19 20.84
N VAL A 354 -2.64 8.94 21.54
CA VAL A 354 -3.36 7.66 21.46
C VAL A 354 -3.90 7.44 20.04
N CYS A 355 -4.52 8.43 19.43
CA CYS A 355 -5.00 8.33 18.05
C CYS A 355 -3.85 8.01 17.07
N SER A 356 -2.74 8.74 17.17
CA SER A 356 -1.62 8.60 16.23
C SER A 356 -0.78 7.33 16.45
N ARG A 357 -0.64 6.83 17.68
CA ARG A 357 0.26 5.71 18.01
C ARG A 357 -0.45 4.40 18.25
N VAL A 358 -1.70 4.42 18.71
CA VAL A 358 -2.46 3.22 19.10
C VAL A 358 -3.58 2.94 18.11
N LEU A 359 -4.51 3.90 17.91
CA LEU A 359 -5.66 3.67 17.02
C LEU A 359 -5.26 3.51 15.57
N SER A 360 -4.25 4.24 15.10
CA SER A 360 -3.70 4.07 13.74
C SER A 360 -3.25 2.63 13.44
N ARG A 361 -2.79 1.88 14.45
CA ARG A 361 -2.40 0.47 14.32
C ARG A 361 -3.60 -0.47 14.27
N ILE A 362 -4.64 -0.16 15.04
CA ILE A 362 -5.88 -0.95 15.09
C ILE A 362 -6.70 -0.74 13.81
N ASP A 363 -6.71 0.48 13.28
CA ASP A 363 -7.48 0.86 12.09
C ASP A 363 -6.74 0.56 10.77
N TYR A 364 -5.46 0.19 10.83
CA TYR A 364 -4.69 -0.17 9.64
C TYR A 364 -5.21 -1.46 9.03
N CYS A 365 -5.71 -1.38 7.79
CA CYS A 365 -6.28 -2.50 7.05
C CYS A 365 -7.38 -3.26 7.82
N ASN A 366 -8.17 -2.58 8.65
CA ASN A 366 -9.16 -3.24 9.51
C ASN A 366 -10.34 -3.85 8.75
N SER A 367 -10.56 -3.49 7.49
CA SER A 367 -11.54 -4.16 6.62
C SER A 367 -11.25 -5.66 6.43
N LEU A 368 -9.96 -6.08 6.51
CA LEU A 368 -9.54 -7.48 6.48
C LEU A 368 -10.03 -8.28 7.70
N LEU A 369 -10.42 -7.60 8.77
CA LEU A 369 -10.93 -8.19 9.99
C LEU A 369 -12.44 -8.46 9.95
N ALA A 370 -13.07 -8.35 8.78
CA ALA A 370 -14.47 -8.70 8.59
C ALA A 370 -14.69 -10.19 8.89
N GLY A 371 -15.77 -10.50 9.63
CA GLY A 371 -16.13 -11.86 9.96
C GLY A 371 -15.17 -12.64 10.89
N ILE A 372 -14.23 -11.97 11.57
CA ILE A 372 -13.41 -12.60 12.62
C ILE A 372 -14.24 -12.97 13.85
N THR A 373 -13.69 -13.82 14.71
CA THR A 373 -14.41 -14.30 15.91
C THR A 373 -14.67 -13.20 16.93
N SER A 374 -15.72 -13.37 17.76
CA SER A 374 -16.06 -12.45 18.84
C SER A 374 -14.91 -12.27 19.84
N ASP A 375 -14.14 -13.33 20.14
CA ASP A 375 -12.95 -13.23 21.00
C ASP A 375 -11.87 -12.32 20.41
N GLN A 376 -11.64 -12.43 19.11
CA GLN A 376 -10.67 -11.56 18.40
C GLN A 376 -11.11 -10.09 18.43
N ILE A 377 -12.40 -9.82 18.19
CA ILE A 377 -12.99 -8.48 18.35
C ILE A 377 -12.81 -7.97 19.78
N ALA A 378 -13.11 -8.82 20.78
CA ALA A 378 -12.97 -8.45 22.18
C ALA A 378 -11.53 -8.13 22.61
N ARG A 379 -10.52 -8.79 21.99
CA ARG A 379 -9.09 -8.45 22.21
C ARG A 379 -8.76 -7.04 21.75
N LEU A 380 -9.19 -6.66 20.56
CA LEU A 380 -8.99 -5.31 20.02
C LEU A 380 -9.82 -4.27 20.81
N GLN A 381 -11.06 -4.61 21.17
CA GLN A 381 -11.93 -3.74 21.96
C GLN A 381 -11.33 -3.42 23.34
N ARG A 382 -10.66 -4.39 23.98
CA ARG A 382 -9.94 -4.13 25.25
C ARG A 382 -8.87 -3.07 25.11
N ILE A 383 -8.16 -3.00 23.97
CA ILE A 383 -7.16 -1.95 23.73
C ILE A 383 -7.84 -0.60 23.59
N LEU A 384 -8.92 -0.52 22.81
CA LEU A 384 -9.72 0.69 22.65
C LEU A 384 -10.22 1.21 24.00
N ASN A 385 -10.74 0.31 24.84
CA ASN A 385 -11.24 0.63 26.17
C ASN A 385 -10.13 1.14 27.09
N ASN A 386 -8.95 0.49 27.09
CA ASN A 386 -7.80 0.90 27.89
C ASN A 386 -7.26 2.26 27.42
N SER A 387 -7.32 2.52 26.11
CA SER A 387 -6.96 3.80 25.51
C SER A 387 -7.85 4.94 26.04
N ALA A 388 -9.17 4.74 26.05
CA ALA A 388 -10.12 5.71 26.59
C ALA A 388 -9.89 5.98 28.08
N ARG A 389 -9.70 4.92 28.89
CA ARG A 389 -9.38 5.07 30.33
C ARG A 389 -8.07 5.84 30.57
N LEU A 390 -7.04 5.59 29.77
CA LEU A 390 -5.77 6.31 29.86
C LEU A 390 -5.93 7.81 29.59
N ILE A 391 -6.73 8.18 28.59
CA ILE A 391 -7.02 9.58 28.26
C ILE A 391 -7.70 10.29 29.43
N PHE A 392 -8.71 9.68 30.05
CA PHE A 392 -9.49 10.29 31.15
C PHE A 392 -8.92 10.00 32.54
N ARG A 393 -7.77 9.32 32.67
CA ARG A 393 -7.18 8.90 33.97
C ARG A 393 -8.15 8.09 34.85
N LYS A 394 -8.92 7.20 34.20
CA LYS A 394 -9.94 6.39 34.87
C LYS A 394 -9.46 5.01 35.23
N LYS A 395 -10.02 4.44 36.33
CA LYS A 395 -9.69 3.08 36.81
C LYS A 395 -10.30 2.02 35.88
N ARG A 396 -9.75 0.79 35.96
CA ARG A 396 -10.23 -0.37 35.17
C ARG A 396 -11.68 -0.75 35.49
N SER A 397 -12.13 -0.48 36.70
CA SER A 397 -13.50 -0.77 37.20
C SER A 397 -14.54 0.21 36.63
N GLU A 398 -14.16 1.38 36.15
CA GLU A 398 -15.10 2.37 35.64
C GLU A 398 -15.64 1.98 34.26
N HIS A 399 -16.93 2.24 34.05
CA HIS A 399 -17.58 2.01 32.75
C HIS A 399 -16.95 2.83 31.65
N VAL A 400 -16.64 2.19 30.52
CA VAL A 400 -15.92 2.82 29.41
C VAL A 400 -16.85 3.53 28.41
N THR A 401 -18.13 3.12 28.36
CA THR A 401 -19.10 3.63 27.37
C THR A 401 -19.21 5.16 27.38
N PRO A 402 -19.33 5.87 28.51
CA PRO A 402 -19.37 7.33 28.53
C PRO A 402 -18.10 7.97 27.97
N MET A 403 -16.94 7.32 28.18
CA MET A 403 -15.66 7.80 27.66
C MET A 403 -15.58 7.66 26.13
N LEU A 404 -16.04 6.53 25.57
CA LEU A 404 -16.11 6.33 24.12
C LEU A 404 -17.08 7.32 23.47
N ILE A 405 -18.21 7.60 24.10
CA ILE A 405 -19.18 8.60 23.65
C ILE A 405 -18.52 9.98 23.63
N SER A 406 -17.88 10.40 24.72
CA SER A 406 -17.19 11.70 24.83
C SER A 406 -16.07 11.86 23.81
N LEU A 407 -15.37 10.79 23.45
CA LEU A 407 -14.31 10.77 22.42
C LEU A 407 -14.87 10.64 21.00
N HIS A 408 -16.17 10.42 20.82
CA HIS A 408 -16.80 10.08 19.54
C HIS A 408 -16.12 8.87 18.86
N TRP A 409 -15.77 7.85 19.64
CA TRP A 409 -15.10 6.66 19.14
C TRP A 409 -16.09 5.52 18.92
N LEU A 410 -16.13 5.01 17.70
CA LEU A 410 -16.86 3.79 17.36
C LEU A 410 -16.14 2.57 17.98
N PRO A 411 -16.88 1.59 18.51
CA PRO A 411 -16.34 0.29 18.89
C PRO A 411 -15.72 -0.44 17.67
N ILE A 412 -14.90 -1.46 17.92
CA ILE A 412 -14.12 -2.16 16.88
C ILE A 412 -15.00 -2.73 15.76
N LYS A 413 -16.12 -3.38 16.10
CA LYS A 413 -17.05 -3.94 15.12
C LYS A 413 -17.54 -2.85 14.17
N GLN A 414 -18.04 -1.73 14.71
CA GLN A 414 -18.56 -0.62 13.91
C GLN A 414 -17.47 0.11 13.10
N ARG A 415 -16.20 0.07 13.54
CA ARG A 415 -15.06 0.57 12.73
C ARG A 415 -14.84 -0.26 11.48
N ILE A 416 -14.95 -1.59 11.59
CA ILE A 416 -14.85 -2.50 10.44
C ILE A 416 -16.03 -2.29 9.50
N GLU A 417 -17.26 -2.23 10.02
CA GLU A 417 -18.48 -1.95 9.26
C GLU A 417 -18.40 -0.58 8.53
N TYR A 418 -17.92 0.45 9.24
CA TYR A 418 -17.71 1.78 8.66
C TYR A 418 -16.76 1.74 7.45
N LYS A 419 -15.68 0.98 7.54
CA LYS A 419 -14.72 0.85 6.44
C LYS A 419 -15.32 0.10 5.25
N LEU A 420 -15.97 -1.03 5.48
CA LEU A 420 -16.62 -1.83 4.43
C LEU A 420 -17.73 -1.05 3.72
N ALA A 421 -18.60 -0.37 4.48
CA ALA A 421 -19.66 0.48 3.90
C ALA A 421 -19.06 1.66 3.10
N THR A 422 -17.93 2.22 3.56
CA THR A 422 -17.23 3.27 2.80
C THR A 422 -16.69 2.75 1.46
N LEU A 423 -16.16 1.52 1.42
CA LEU A 423 -15.72 0.90 0.17
C LEU A 423 -16.91 0.57 -0.75
N ALA A 424 -18.02 0.10 -0.19
CA ALA A 424 -19.25 -0.14 -0.96
C ALA A 424 -19.84 1.17 -1.55
N PHE A 425 -19.80 2.28 -0.79
CA PHE A 425 -20.19 3.59 -1.34
C PHE A 425 -19.31 3.97 -2.54
N ARG A 426 -18.00 3.75 -2.43
CA ARG A 426 -17.05 4.04 -3.52
C ARG A 426 -17.27 3.19 -4.77
N TYR A 427 -17.90 2.03 -4.66
CA TYR A 427 -18.35 1.26 -5.82
C TYR A 427 -19.41 2.02 -6.62
N PHE A 428 -20.43 2.56 -5.95
CA PHE A 428 -21.48 3.35 -6.60
C PHE A 428 -21.02 4.74 -7.07
N ASP A 429 -19.98 5.29 -6.43
CA ASP A 429 -19.35 6.57 -6.80
C ASP A 429 -18.28 6.42 -7.91
N GLY A 430 -18.02 5.19 -8.38
CA GLY A 430 -17.03 4.92 -9.43
C GLY A 430 -15.58 5.11 -9.01
N THR A 431 -15.31 5.27 -7.70
CA THR A 431 -13.96 5.54 -7.17
C THR A 431 -13.31 4.33 -6.49
N LEU A 432 -14.00 3.18 -6.46
CA LEU A 432 -13.39 1.92 -5.99
C LEU A 432 -12.42 1.36 -7.04
N PRO A 433 -11.24 0.84 -6.66
CA PRO A 433 -10.33 0.20 -7.60
C PRO A 433 -11.02 -0.91 -8.42
N PRO A 434 -10.71 -1.04 -9.73
CA PRO A 434 -11.40 -2.00 -10.61
C PRO A 434 -11.38 -3.44 -10.11
N TYR A 435 -10.27 -3.90 -9.55
CA TYR A 435 -10.14 -5.26 -9.02
C TYR A 435 -11.06 -5.54 -7.81
N LEU A 436 -11.46 -4.54 -7.03
CA LEU A 436 -12.49 -4.68 -6.00
C LEU A 436 -13.90 -4.45 -6.53
N SER A 437 -14.05 -3.57 -7.52
CA SER A 437 -15.35 -3.32 -8.15
C SER A 437 -15.89 -4.59 -8.80
N HIS A 438 -15.04 -5.41 -9.40
CA HIS A 438 -15.43 -6.70 -10.00
C HIS A 438 -15.90 -7.74 -8.95
N CYS A 439 -15.56 -7.56 -7.67
CA CYS A 439 -16.05 -8.41 -6.59
C CYS A 439 -17.47 -8.06 -6.14
N LEU A 440 -18.03 -6.95 -6.60
CA LEU A 440 -19.35 -6.46 -6.20
C LEU A 440 -20.30 -6.40 -7.40
N SER A 441 -21.57 -6.67 -7.16
CA SER A 441 -22.63 -6.58 -8.18
C SER A 441 -23.83 -5.84 -7.60
N SER A 442 -24.36 -4.87 -8.36
CA SER A 442 -25.59 -4.19 -8.00
C SER A 442 -26.77 -5.15 -8.08
N TYR A 443 -27.63 -5.08 -7.10
CA TYR A 443 -28.89 -5.84 -7.13
C TYR A 443 -29.87 -5.19 -8.10
N THR A 444 -30.26 -5.94 -9.12
CA THR A 444 -31.31 -5.55 -10.07
C THR A 444 -32.47 -6.55 -9.94
N PRO A 445 -33.64 -6.11 -9.43
CA PRO A 445 -34.80 -7.01 -9.32
C PRO A 445 -35.35 -7.36 -10.70
N HIS A 446 -35.83 -8.59 -10.86
CA HIS A 446 -36.43 -9.06 -12.12
C HIS A 446 -37.75 -8.34 -12.48
N ARG A 447 -38.39 -7.68 -11.51
CA ARG A 447 -39.58 -6.86 -11.70
C ARG A 447 -39.31 -5.46 -11.16
N SER A 448 -39.96 -4.44 -11.73
CA SER A 448 -39.90 -3.08 -11.20
C SER A 448 -40.47 -3.06 -9.78
N LEU A 449 -39.62 -2.97 -8.79
CA LEU A 449 -39.97 -2.83 -7.36
C LEU A 449 -39.70 -1.42 -6.89
N ARG A 450 -40.41 -0.98 -5.85
CA ARG A 450 -40.12 0.32 -5.19
C ARG A 450 -38.66 0.43 -4.69
N SER A 451 -38.03 -0.71 -4.39
CA SER A 451 -36.63 -0.81 -3.96
C SER A 451 -35.62 -0.81 -5.10
N SER A 452 -36.02 -0.70 -6.36
CA SER A 452 -35.09 -0.71 -7.52
C SER A 452 -34.10 0.47 -7.48
N SER A 453 -34.45 1.58 -6.82
CA SER A 453 -33.61 2.76 -6.66
C SER A 453 -32.73 2.74 -5.40
N ASP A 454 -32.81 1.70 -4.58
CA ASP A 454 -32.22 1.65 -3.23
C ASP A 454 -30.70 1.42 -3.22
N LYS A 455 -30.06 1.30 -4.39
CA LYS A 455 -28.62 1.00 -4.52
C LYS A 455 -28.20 -0.19 -3.65
N LEU A 456 -28.92 -1.30 -3.71
CA LEU A 456 -28.55 -2.54 -3.02
C LEU A 456 -27.45 -3.30 -3.77
N LEU A 457 -26.69 -4.12 -3.03
CA LEU A 457 -25.70 -5.05 -3.58
C LEU A 457 -26.18 -6.49 -3.48
N CYS A 458 -25.84 -7.31 -4.46
CA CYS A 458 -26.05 -8.75 -4.40
C CYS A 458 -25.16 -9.38 -3.34
N VAL A 459 -25.75 -10.20 -2.46
CA VAL A 459 -24.99 -11.03 -1.50
C VAL A 459 -24.76 -12.39 -2.13
N PRO A 460 -23.52 -12.80 -2.43
CA PRO A 460 -23.27 -14.10 -3.04
C PRO A 460 -23.56 -15.25 -2.06
N ARG A 461 -23.86 -16.43 -2.61
CA ARG A 461 -23.91 -17.66 -1.80
C ARG A 461 -22.49 -18.10 -1.47
N VAL A 462 -22.28 -18.58 -0.25
CA VAL A 462 -20.99 -19.05 0.24
C VAL A 462 -21.16 -20.39 0.95
N ASN A 463 -20.15 -21.24 0.87
CA ASN A 463 -20.16 -22.60 1.44
C ASN A 463 -19.65 -22.64 2.87
N LEU A 464 -18.60 -21.85 3.16
CA LEU A 464 -17.88 -21.91 4.45
C LEU A 464 -17.98 -20.59 5.21
N LYS A 465 -18.47 -20.64 6.45
CA LYS A 465 -18.47 -19.49 7.36
C LYS A 465 -17.04 -18.99 7.68
N SER A 466 -16.08 -19.93 7.71
CA SER A 466 -14.67 -19.62 8.01
C SER A 466 -13.89 -19.01 6.84
N ALA A 467 -14.42 -19.08 5.62
CA ALA A 467 -13.78 -18.57 4.39
C ALA A 467 -14.71 -17.64 3.61
N GLY A 468 -15.61 -18.15 2.78
CA GLY A 468 -16.48 -17.37 1.90
C GLY A 468 -17.26 -16.27 2.63
N ALA A 469 -17.83 -16.56 3.81
CA ALA A 469 -18.54 -15.57 4.60
C ALA A 469 -17.64 -14.46 5.19
N ARG A 470 -16.31 -14.57 5.06
CA ARG A 470 -15.35 -13.55 5.47
C ARG A 470 -14.78 -12.75 4.30
N SER A 471 -15.05 -13.16 3.07
CA SER A 471 -14.58 -12.47 1.86
C SER A 471 -15.19 -11.08 1.75
N PHE A 472 -14.47 -10.18 1.07
CA PHE A 472 -14.96 -8.82 0.79
C PHE A 472 -16.26 -8.85 -0.03
N GLN A 473 -16.35 -9.71 -1.03
CA GLN A 473 -17.54 -9.88 -1.89
C GLN A 473 -18.80 -10.30 -1.12
N TYR A 474 -18.66 -10.92 0.07
CA TYR A 474 -19.80 -11.28 0.93
C TYR A 474 -20.04 -10.19 2.00
N GLN A 475 -19.01 -9.76 2.71
CA GLN A 475 -19.13 -8.86 3.85
C GLN A 475 -19.53 -7.43 3.45
N ALA A 476 -18.99 -6.92 2.35
CA ALA A 476 -19.32 -5.57 1.90
C ALA A 476 -20.80 -5.41 1.53
N PRO A 477 -21.41 -6.30 0.74
CA PRO A 477 -22.87 -6.29 0.50
C PRO A 477 -23.70 -6.45 1.78
N CYS A 478 -23.34 -7.37 2.68
CA CYS A 478 -24.08 -7.57 3.93
C CYS A 478 -24.12 -6.29 4.77
N VAL A 479 -22.96 -5.64 4.96
CA VAL A 479 -22.85 -4.39 5.71
C VAL A 479 -23.56 -3.26 4.96
N TRP A 480 -23.36 -3.13 3.67
CA TRP A 480 -23.97 -2.08 2.84
C TRP A 480 -25.50 -2.13 2.86
N ASN A 481 -26.07 -3.30 2.69
CA ASN A 481 -27.53 -3.47 2.64
C ASN A 481 -28.19 -3.23 4.01
N SER A 482 -27.43 -3.30 5.12
CA SER A 482 -27.92 -2.94 6.46
C SER A 482 -27.92 -1.42 6.74
N VAL A 483 -27.21 -0.62 5.93
CA VAL A 483 -27.17 0.84 6.06
C VAL A 483 -28.51 1.45 5.62
N PRO A 484 -29.09 2.42 6.36
CA PRO A 484 -30.34 3.08 5.97
C PRO A 484 -30.26 3.72 4.58
N ILE A 485 -31.36 3.66 3.82
CA ILE A 485 -31.43 4.18 2.46
C ILE A 485 -31.04 5.66 2.35
N GLN A 486 -31.46 6.51 3.29
CA GLN A 486 -31.09 7.93 3.31
C GLN A 486 -29.57 8.12 3.39
N THR A 487 -28.88 7.25 4.12
CA THR A 487 -27.40 7.28 4.20
C THR A 487 -26.77 6.76 2.91
N ARG A 488 -27.31 5.67 2.32
CA ARG A 488 -26.79 5.11 1.05
C ARG A 488 -26.92 6.08 -0.13
N LEU A 489 -27.97 6.91 -0.14
CA LEU A 489 -28.23 7.90 -1.19
C LEU A 489 -27.53 9.24 -0.94
N SER A 490 -26.58 9.32 0.00
CA SER A 490 -25.81 10.55 0.25
C SER A 490 -25.16 11.08 -1.03
N PRO A 491 -25.13 12.42 -1.25
CA PRO A 491 -24.66 13.01 -2.51
C PRO A 491 -23.13 13.00 -2.68
N SER A 492 -22.38 12.77 -1.60
CA SER A 492 -20.90 12.75 -1.63
C SER A 492 -20.34 11.79 -0.59
N LEU A 493 -19.12 11.36 -0.81
CA LEU A 493 -18.38 10.51 0.13
C LEU A 493 -18.24 11.17 1.51
N THR A 494 -18.07 12.47 1.58
CA THR A 494 -17.96 13.22 2.84
C THR A 494 -19.28 13.21 3.62
N SER A 495 -20.39 13.51 2.95
CA SER A 495 -21.73 13.43 3.52
C SER A 495 -22.08 12.01 3.97
N PHE A 496 -21.79 11.02 3.12
CA PHE A 496 -21.97 9.61 3.45
C PHE A 496 -21.23 9.21 4.73
N LYS A 497 -19.94 9.52 4.82
CA LYS A 497 -19.10 9.19 5.98
C LYS A 497 -19.65 9.81 7.28
N SER A 498 -20.14 11.03 7.22
CA SER A 498 -20.75 11.71 8.38
C SER A 498 -22.03 11.01 8.82
N SER A 499 -22.97 10.78 7.89
CA SER A 499 -24.23 10.10 8.16
C SER A 499 -24.04 8.67 8.65
N LEU A 500 -23.12 7.92 8.00
CA LEU A 500 -22.78 6.57 8.39
C LEU A 500 -22.19 6.51 9.81
N LYS A 501 -21.27 7.43 10.15
CA LYS A 501 -20.70 7.49 11.50
C LYS A 501 -21.78 7.73 12.53
N THR A 502 -22.70 8.64 12.28
CA THR A 502 -23.85 8.95 13.17
C THR A 502 -24.75 7.71 13.34
N HIS A 503 -25.09 7.03 12.24
CA HIS A 503 -25.89 5.82 12.28
C HIS A 503 -25.22 4.71 13.10
N LEU A 504 -23.96 4.37 12.81
CA LEU A 504 -23.21 3.34 13.53
C LEU A 504 -22.98 3.70 15.01
N PHE A 505 -22.82 4.99 15.31
CA PHE A 505 -22.67 5.47 16.68
C PHE A 505 -23.96 5.29 17.49
N ARG A 506 -25.11 5.64 16.90
CA ARG A 506 -26.42 5.37 17.52
C ARG A 506 -26.60 3.88 17.77
N ASN A 507 -26.37 3.03 16.78
CA ASN A 507 -26.52 1.57 16.93
C ASN A 507 -25.56 0.93 17.94
N ALA A 508 -24.45 1.61 18.28
CA ALA A 508 -23.48 1.09 19.22
C ALA A 508 -23.78 1.46 20.69
N PHE A 509 -24.52 2.57 20.92
CA PHE A 509 -24.65 3.16 22.25
C PHE A 509 -26.11 3.45 22.67
N THR A 510 -27.07 3.16 21.79
CA THR A 510 -28.51 3.09 22.11
C THR A 510 -28.96 1.64 22.13
#